data_07aba6ed2fb05c60b381d10fe487bf3e
#
_entry.id   07aba6ed2fb05c60b381d10fe487bf3e
#
_cell.length_a   1.000
_cell.length_b   1.000
_cell.length_c   1.000
_cell.angle_alpha   90.00
_cell.angle_beta   90.00
_cell.angle_gamma   90.00
#
_symmetry.space_group_name_H-M   'P 1'
#
loop_
_entity.id
_entity.type
_entity.pdbx_description
1 polymer ?
#
loop_
_entity_poly.entity_id
_entity_poly.type
_entity_poly.pdbx_seq_one_letter_code
_entity_poly.pdbx_strand_id
1 'polypeptide(L)'
;MLVPSSVGSLLKAATFLTTKWPQLDHPEWYFARLSAGRAGDARLAGLDDDELLARVRRDLRTFIGLDVAPRHVHVQRWPDAMPQLTVGHPDRMTTARAALPAGLTITGSSYDGVGIASCLTAAARAADTLLDQLAELDRSIPSTRPDRTAAQGDTPA
;
A
#
# COMPACT_ATOMS: atom_id res chain seq x y z
N MET A 1 8.96 18.78 4.45
CA MET A 1 8.06 19.56 5.33
C MET A 1 6.77 18.78 5.50
N LEU A 2 6.26 18.73 6.73
CA LEU A 2 4.91 18.21 7.03
C LEU A 2 4.09 19.34 7.64
N VAL A 3 2.79 19.40 7.30
CA VAL A 3 1.87 20.40 7.84
C VAL A 3 0.85 19.70 8.75
N PRO A 4 0.76 20.04 10.03
CA PRO A 4 -0.21 19.44 10.94
C PRO A 4 -1.65 19.70 10.52
N SER A 5 -2.55 18.77 10.83
CA SER A 5 -3.98 18.91 10.50
C SER A 5 -4.65 20.09 11.21
N SER A 6 -4.17 20.44 12.40
CA SER A 6 -4.65 21.59 13.20
C SER A 6 -4.49 22.95 12.50
N VAL A 7 -3.58 23.05 11.52
CA VAL A 7 -3.38 24.28 10.73
C VAL A 7 -4.49 24.54 9.72
N GLY A 8 -5.28 23.53 9.37
CA GLY A 8 -6.39 23.67 8.43
C GLY A 8 -5.99 23.89 6.97
N SER A 9 -4.71 23.76 6.62
CA SER A 9 -4.21 23.87 5.25
C SER A 9 -4.62 22.69 4.37
N LEU A 10 -4.80 22.93 3.07
CA LEU A 10 -4.94 21.86 2.08
C LEU A 10 -3.61 21.14 1.85
N LEU A 11 -2.50 21.86 1.88
CA LEU A 11 -1.17 21.26 1.78
C LEU A 11 -0.91 20.42 3.03
N LYS A 12 -0.66 19.14 2.82
CA LYS A 12 -0.35 18.16 3.86
C LYS A 12 1.16 17.97 4.03
N ALA A 13 1.88 17.96 2.91
CA ALA A 13 3.32 17.77 2.91
C ALA A 13 3.97 18.35 1.65
N ALA A 14 5.23 18.76 1.78
CA ALA A 14 6.11 19.06 0.66
C ALA A 14 7.41 18.28 0.78
N THR A 15 7.81 17.59 -0.27
CA THR A 15 9.10 16.92 -0.40
C THR A 15 9.89 17.60 -1.50
N PHE A 16 11.03 18.16 -1.15
CA PHE A 16 11.96 18.78 -2.09
C PHE A 16 12.88 17.67 -2.63
N LEU A 17 12.58 17.21 -3.83
CA LEU A 17 13.18 15.99 -4.39
C LEU A 17 14.66 16.17 -4.71
N THR A 18 15.04 17.30 -5.27
CA THR A 18 16.44 17.64 -5.56
C THR A 18 17.31 17.69 -4.30
N THR A 19 16.78 18.20 -3.20
CA THR A 19 17.49 18.20 -1.90
C THR A 19 17.59 16.81 -1.30
N LYS A 20 16.58 15.96 -1.54
CA LYS A 20 16.51 14.62 -0.93
C LYS A 20 17.32 13.58 -1.68
N TRP A 21 17.41 13.71 -3.00
CA TRP A 21 18.05 12.74 -3.89
C TRP A 21 19.05 13.45 -4.81
N PRO A 22 20.36 13.32 -4.55
CA PRO A 22 21.40 14.01 -5.34
C PRO A 22 21.36 13.71 -6.83
N GLN A 23 20.89 12.51 -7.23
CA GLN A 23 20.74 12.15 -8.65
C GLN A 23 19.67 12.96 -9.39
N LEU A 24 18.81 13.68 -8.68
CA LEU A 24 17.82 14.60 -9.25
C LEU A 24 18.27 16.05 -9.20
N ASP A 25 19.49 16.31 -8.74
CA ASP A 25 20.03 17.66 -8.69
C ASP A 25 20.24 18.23 -10.11
N HIS A 26 19.85 19.49 -10.27
CA HIS A 26 19.95 20.17 -11.56
C HIS A 26 20.21 21.67 -11.34
N PRO A 27 21.12 22.28 -12.09
CA PRO A 27 21.53 23.68 -11.85
C PRO A 27 20.40 24.70 -12.04
N GLU A 28 19.41 24.38 -12.86
CA GLU A 28 18.33 25.32 -13.22
C GLU A 28 16.96 24.93 -12.65
N TRP A 29 16.82 23.74 -12.03
CA TRP A 29 15.53 23.19 -11.67
C TRP A 29 15.48 22.68 -10.24
N TYR A 30 14.38 22.94 -9.59
CA TYR A 30 14.00 22.30 -8.35
C TYR A 30 12.75 21.47 -8.54
N PHE A 31 12.82 20.21 -8.17
CA PHE A 31 11.65 19.33 -8.16
C PHE A 31 11.07 19.23 -6.76
N ALA A 32 9.79 19.52 -6.64
CA ALA A 32 9.05 19.37 -5.41
C ALA A 32 7.80 18.54 -5.64
N ARG A 33 7.54 17.59 -4.74
CA ARG A 33 6.28 16.88 -4.67
C ARG A 33 5.46 17.46 -3.54
N LEU A 34 4.28 17.98 -3.86
CA LEU A 34 3.31 18.49 -2.92
C LEU A 34 2.21 17.46 -2.72
N SER A 35 1.80 17.23 -1.48
CA SER A 35 0.68 16.34 -1.15
C SER A 35 -0.43 17.17 -0.54
N ALA A 36 -1.63 17.11 -1.11
CA ALA A 36 -2.80 17.81 -0.64
C ALA A 36 -3.92 16.81 -0.29
N GLY A 37 -4.81 17.22 0.61
CA GLY A 37 -5.94 16.42 1.05
C GLY A 37 -5.64 15.50 2.23
N ARG A 38 -6.71 15.19 2.96
CA ARG A 38 -6.71 14.32 4.14
C ARG A 38 -7.96 13.46 4.13
N ALA A 39 -7.94 12.34 4.81
CA ALA A 39 -9.14 11.53 5.00
C ALA A 39 -10.26 12.38 5.64
N GLY A 40 -11.47 12.31 5.09
CA GLY A 40 -12.63 13.08 5.53
C GLY A 40 -12.65 14.55 5.10
N ASP A 41 -11.65 15.01 4.31
CA ASP A 41 -11.60 16.40 3.82
C ASP A 41 -12.13 16.49 2.38
N ALA A 42 -13.36 16.95 2.24
CA ALA A 42 -14.01 17.09 0.94
C ALA A 42 -13.59 18.33 0.13
N ARG A 43 -12.74 19.22 0.69
CA ARG A 43 -12.39 20.49 0.04
C ARG A 43 -11.65 20.33 -1.29
N LEU A 44 -11.08 19.17 -1.56
CA LEU A 44 -10.44 18.87 -2.85
C LEU A 44 -11.39 18.40 -3.93
N ALA A 45 -12.56 17.89 -3.55
CA ALA A 45 -13.46 17.19 -4.48
C ALA A 45 -14.01 18.11 -5.60
N GLY A 46 -14.12 19.41 -5.35
CA GLY A 46 -14.65 20.38 -6.31
C GLY A 46 -13.58 21.29 -6.95
N LEU A 47 -12.29 21.10 -6.64
CA LEU A 47 -11.24 21.95 -7.19
C LEU A 47 -10.73 21.38 -8.52
N ASP A 48 -10.59 22.24 -9.52
CA ASP A 48 -9.78 21.93 -10.67
C ASP A 48 -8.27 22.01 -10.35
N ASP A 49 -7.41 21.71 -11.31
CA ASP A 49 -5.97 21.65 -11.09
C ASP A 49 -5.35 23.04 -10.90
N ASP A 50 -5.88 24.06 -11.55
CA ASP A 50 -5.40 25.45 -11.41
C ASP A 50 -5.78 26.02 -10.05
N GLU A 51 -6.99 25.79 -9.59
CA GLU A 51 -7.44 26.18 -8.24
C GLU A 51 -6.62 25.46 -7.15
N LEU A 52 -6.40 24.15 -7.32
CA LEU A 52 -5.58 23.38 -6.40
C LEU A 52 -4.15 23.93 -6.35
N LEU A 53 -3.54 24.17 -7.51
CA LEU A 53 -2.21 24.75 -7.61
C LEU A 53 -2.13 26.11 -6.92
N ALA A 54 -3.10 26.99 -7.17
CA ALA A 54 -3.15 28.31 -6.55
C ALA A 54 -3.20 28.24 -5.03
N ARG A 55 -3.98 27.30 -4.48
CA ARG A 55 -4.09 27.10 -3.02
C ARG A 55 -2.82 26.53 -2.40
N VAL A 56 -2.22 25.51 -2.98
CA VAL A 56 -0.98 24.93 -2.44
C VAL A 56 0.21 25.87 -2.56
N ARG A 57 0.27 26.72 -3.59
CA ARG A 57 1.27 27.79 -3.71
C ARG A 57 1.10 28.84 -2.62
N ARG A 58 -0.12 29.23 -2.30
CA ARG A 58 -0.39 30.15 -1.19
C ARG A 58 0.08 29.55 0.15
N ASP A 59 -0.16 28.27 0.36
CA ASP A 59 0.28 27.56 1.54
C ASP A 59 1.82 27.52 1.62
N LEU A 60 2.52 27.22 0.51
CA LEU A 60 3.99 27.26 0.46
C LEU A 60 4.55 28.65 0.79
N ARG A 61 3.95 29.71 0.24
CA ARG A 61 4.34 31.07 0.58
C ARG A 61 4.18 31.35 2.06
N THR A 62 3.07 30.93 2.64
CA THR A 62 2.78 31.14 4.06
C THR A 62 3.74 30.39 4.98
N PHE A 63 4.09 29.14 4.65
CA PHE A 63 4.86 28.29 5.55
C PHE A 63 6.38 28.45 5.42
N ILE A 64 6.87 28.72 4.23
CA ILE A 64 8.32 28.74 3.96
C ILE A 64 8.76 29.94 3.09
N GLY A 65 7.87 30.89 2.82
CA GLY A 65 8.21 32.06 2.01
C GLY A 65 8.43 31.78 0.50
N LEU A 66 8.11 30.55 0.04
CA LEU A 66 8.34 30.18 -1.36
C LEU A 66 7.20 30.71 -2.23
N ASP A 67 7.49 31.72 -3.04
CA ASP A 67 6.55 32.34 -3.99
C ASP A 67 7.14 32.37 -5.40
N VAL A 68 7.22 31.21 -6.00
CA VAL A 68 7.70 31.07 -7.40
C VAL A 68 6.62 30.41 -8.26
N ALA A 69 6.56 30.83 -9.52
CA ALA A 69 5.72 30.17 -10.51
C ALA A 69 6.41 28.86 -10.95
N PRO A 70 5.74 27.72 -10.88
CA PRO A 70 6.32 26.48 -11.40
C PRO A 70 6.38 26.55 -12.93
N ARG A 71 7.43 26.01 -13.53
CA ARG A 71 7.55 25.91 -14.98
C ARG A 71 6.73 24.75 -15.53
N HIS A 72 6.65 23.66 -14.79
CA HIS A 72 5.84 22.49 -15.13
C HIS A 72 5.09 22.02 -13.89
N VAL A 73 3.86 21.59 -14.11
CA VAL A 73 3.00 21.00 -13.06
C VAL A 73 2.40 19.72 -13.60
N HIS A 74 2.41 18.70 -12.75
CA HIS A 74 1.64 17.48 -12.96
C HIS A 74 0.78 17.23 -11.73
N VAL A 75 -0.52 17.08 -11.91
CA VAL A 75 -1.46 16.76 -10.83
C VAL A 75 -1.90 15.32 -10.99
N GLN A 76 -1.57 14.49 -10.01
CA GLN A 76 -2.07 13.12 -9.90
C GLN A 76 -3.10 13.05 -8.79
N ARG A 77 -4.32 12.67 -9.12
CA ARG A 77 -5.41 12.45 -8.17
C ARG A 77 -5.52 10.98 -7.84
N TRP A 78 -5.68 10.69 -6.55
CA TRP A 78 -5.78 9.34 -6.00
C TRP A 78 -7.05 9.24 -5.15
N PRO A 79 -8.26 9.20 -5.77
CA PRO A 79 -9.49 9.08 -5.01
C PRO A 79 -9.50 7.74 -4.25
N ASP A 80 -9.82 7.81 -2.97
CA ASP A 80 -9.98 6.67 -2.04
C ASP A 80 -8.83 5.63 -2.04
N ALA A 81 -7.65 6.03 -2.52
CA ALA A 81 -6.54 5.09 -2.73
C ALA A 81 -5.76 4.75 -1.45
N MET A 82 -5.87 5.56 -0.38
CA MET A 82 -5.09 5.35 0.84
C MET A 82 -5.94 4.66 1.91
N PRO A 83 -5.68 3.39 2.22
CA PRO A 83 -6.38 2.68 3.29
C PRO A 83 -6.25 3.40 4.63
N GLN A 84 -7.35 3.46 5.38
CA GLN A 84 -7.39 4.06 6.71
C GLN A 84 -7.42 2.95 7.75
N LEU A 85 -6.27 2.67 8.37
CA LEU A 85 -6.14 1.65 9.41
C LEU A 85 -6.59 2.26 10.75
N THR A 86 -7.88 2.19 11.01
CA THR A 86 -8.51 2.75 12.21
C THR A 86 -8.17 1.92 13.46
N VAL A 87 -8.45 2.49 14.65
CA VAL A 87 -8.27 1.79 15.95
C VAL A 87 -8.99 0.43 15.93
N GLY A 88 -8.33 -0.62 16.42
CA GLY A 88 -8.82 -2.00 16.41
C GLY A 88 -8.71 -2.71 15.04
N HIS A 89 -8.04 -2.11 14.04
CA HIS A 89 -7.84 -2.75 12.75
C HIS A 89 -7.09 -4.09 12.83
N PRO A 90 -5.99 -4.22 13.60
CA PRO A 90 -5.28 -5.51 13.73
C PRO A 90 -6.18 -6.63 14.25
N ASP A 91 -7.02 -6.35 15.24
CA ASP A 91 -7.92 -7.37 15.83
C ASP A 91 -8.99 -7.82 14.82
N ARG A 92 -9.55 -6.86 14.06
CA ARG A 92 -10.49 -7.18 12.96
C ARG A 92 -9.82 -8.06 11.91
N MET A 93 -8.57 -7.78 11.55
CA MET A 93 -7.84 -8.59 10.56
C MET A 93 -7.49 -9.98 11.10
N THR A 94 -7.16 -10.10 12.37
CA THR A 94 -6.97 -11.39 13.03
C THR A 94 -8.25 -12.22 12.98
N THR A 95 -9.38 -11.63 13.35
CA THR A 95 -10.69 -12.30 13.29
C THR A 95 -11.07 -12.68 11.86
N ALA A 96 -10.85 -11.79 10.89
CA ALA A 96 -11.16 -12.08 9.50
C ALA A 96 -10.33 -13.24 8.94
N ARG A 97 -9.02 -13.28 9.25
CA ARG A 97 -8.14 -14.37 8.83
C ARG A 97 -8.52 -15.70 9.46
N ALA A 98 -8.90 -15.69 10.73
CA ALA A 98 -9.35 -16.90 11.43
C ALA A 98 -10.66 -17.49 10.87
N ALA A 99 -11.46 -16.68 10.18
CA ALA A 99 -12.70 -17.11 9.54
C ALA A 99 -12.50 -17.63 8.11
N LEU A 100 -11.30 -17.52 7.54
CA LEU A 100 -11.01 -18.02 6.21
C LEU A 100 -10.87 -19.55 6.20
N PRO A 101 -11.30 -20.22 5.14
CA PRO A 101 -11.06 -21.64 4.97
C PRO A 101 -9.55 -21.92 4.83
N ALA A 102 -9.13 -23.14 5.21
CA ALA A 102 -7.76 -23.59 5.00
C ALA A 102 -7.34 -23.49 3.52
N GLY A 103 -6.10 -23.09 3.30
CA GLY A 103 -5.57 -22.85 1.95
C GLY A 103 -5.90 -21.47 1.37
N LEU A 104 -6.52 -20.57 2.16
CA LEU A 104 -6.78 -19.19 1.76
C LEU A 104 -6.25 -18.22 2.81
N THR A 105 -5.60 -17.15 2.35
CA THR A 105 -5.19 -16.03 3.20
C THR A 105 -5.37 -14.69 2.49
N ILE A 106 -5.39 -13.60 3.27
CA ILE A 106 -5.48 -12.23 2.76
C ILE A 106 -4.29 -11.41 3.27
N THR A 107 -3.72 -10.59 2.39
CA THR A 107 -2.60 -9.70 2.71
C THR A 107 -2.64 -8.44 1.84
N GLY A 108 -1.85 -7.44 2.21
CA GLY A 108 -1.69 -6.20 1.44
C GLY A 108 -1.93 -4.95 2.25
N SER A 109 -1.84 -3.79 1.57
CA SER A 109 -1.86 -2.48 2.22
C SER A 109 -3.13 -2.20 3.03
N SER A 110 -4.26 -2.73 2.62
CA SER A 110 -5.54 -2.57 3.34
C SER A 110 -5.66 -3.44 4.59
N TYR A 111 -4.82 -4.45 4.74
CA TYR A 111 -4.90 -5.45 5.80
C TYR A 111 -3.74 -5.37 6.80
N ASP A 112 -2.52 -5.08 6.33
CA ASP A 112 -1.29 -5.23 7.12
C ASP A 112 -0.53 -3.94 7.35
N GLY A 113 -0.88 -2.87 6.64
CA GLY A 113 -0.20 -1.59 6.74
C GLY A 113 0.29 -1.05 5.41
N VAL A 114 0.30 0.27 5.32
CA VAL A 114 0.65 1.01 4.11
C VAL A 114 2.17 1.15 4.00
N GLY A 115 2.69 0.84 2.83
CA GLY A 115 4.10 0.99 2.50
C GLY A 115 4.73 -0.29 1.98
N ILE A 116 5.74 -0.15 1.12
CA ILE A 116 6.39 -1.27 0.42
C ILE A 116 6.96 -2.29 1.41
N ALA A 117 7.71 -1.83 2.41
CA ALA A 117 8.31 -2.71 3.40
C ALA A 117 7.26 -3.51 4.19
N SER A 118 6.17 -2.86 4.62
CA SER A 118 5.06 -3.53 5.32
C SER A 118 4.39 -4.58 4.43
N CYS A 119 4.13 -4.22 3.16
CA CYS A 119 3.50 -5.15 2.20
C CYS A 119 4.40 -6.37 1.93
N LEU A 120 5.70 -6.17 1.74
CA LEU A 120 6.65 -7.28 1.51
C LEU A 120 6.73 -8.22 2.72
N THR A 121 6.85 -7.66 3.92
CA THR A 121 6.89 -8.46 5.16
C THR A 121 5.58 -9.22 5.38
N ALA A 122 4.45 -8.59 5.10
CA ALA A 122 3.14 -9.23 5.23
C ALA A 122 2.94 -10.34 4.18
N ALA A 123 3.38 -10.11 2.95
CA ALA A 123 3.31 -11.09 1.88
C ALA A 123 4.14 -12.35 2.20
N ALA A 124 5.37 -12.16 2.70
CA ALA A 124 6.21 -13.28 3.12
C ALA A 124 5.53 -14.13 4.21
N ARG A 125 5.04 -13.48 5.28
CA ARG A 125 4.30 -14.18 6.36
C ARG A 125 3.04 -14.89 5.86
N ALA A 126 2.31 -14.28 4.94
CA ALA A 126 1.12 -14.88 4.36
C ALA A 126 1.47 -16.12 3.52
N ALA A 127 2.57 -16.07 2.77
CA ALA A 127 3.07 -17.22 2.01
C ALA A 127 3.49 -18.37 2.92
N ASP A 128 4.26 -18.10 3.97
CA ASP A 128 4.68 -19.11 4.94
C ASP A 128 3.46 -19.79 5.59
N THR A 129 2.50 -18.99 6.07
CA THR A 129 1.26 -19.51 6.65
C THR A 129 0.49 -20.42 5.68
N LEU A 130 0.41 -20.01 4.41
CA LEU A 130 -0.30 -20.78 3.40
C LEU A 130 0.42 -22.09 3.07
N LEU A 131 1.75 -22.08 2.99
CA LEU A 131 2.55 -23.29 2.77
C LEU A 131 2.38 -24.29 3.92
N ASP A 132 2.38 -23.83 5.16
CA ASP A 132 2.14 -24.67 6.33
C ASP A 132 0.74 -25.32 6.27
N GLN A 133 -0.29 -24.53 5.95
CA GLN A 133 -1.66 -25.03 5.80
C GLN A 133 -1.79 -26.07 4.68
N LEU A 134 -1.14 -25.85 3.54
CA LEU A 134 -1.17 -26.77 2.39
C LEU A 134 -0.44 -28.07 2.73
N ALA A 135 0.69 -28.01 3.42
CA ALA A 135 1.41 -29.19 3.90
C ALA A 135 0.57 -30.02 4.89
N GLU A 136 -0.22 -29.38 5.74
CA GLU A 136 -1.16 -30.06 6.66
C GLU A 136 -2.29 -30.75 5.90
N LEU A 137 -2.87 -30.05 4.91
CA LEU A 137 -3.93 -30.62 4.06
C LEU A 137 -3.43 -31.83 3.28
N ASP A 138 -2.22 -31.77 2.69
CA ASP A 138 -1.63 -32.89 1.96
C ASP A 138 -1.43 -34.12 2.87
N ARG A 139 -0.97 -33.90 4.10
CA ARG A 139 -0.84 -34.98 5.11
C ARG A 139 -2.19 -35.58 5.52
N SER A 140 -3.27 -34.85 5.44
CA SER A 140 -4.61 -35.29 5.81
C SER A 140 -5.32 -36.12 4.72
N ILE A 141 -4.82 -36.07 3.47
CA ILE A 141 -5.37 -36.86 2.36
C ILE A 141 -4.89 -38.31 2.49
N PRO A 142 -5.78 -39.30 2.65
CA PRO A 142 -5.37 -40.69 2.68
C PRO A 142 -4.69 -41.10 1.37
N SER A 143 -3.52 -41.71 1.45
CA SER A 143 -2.79 -42.21 0.27
C SER A 143 -3.61 -43.38 -0.35
N THR A 144 -4.49 -43.03 -1.30
CA THR A 144 -5.17 -44.01 -2.17
C THR A 144 -4.25 -44.39 -3.32
N ARG A 145 -3.04 -44.87 -3.02
CA ARG A 145 -2.21 -45.52 -4.01
C ARG A 145 -2.68 -46.98 -4.13
N PRO A 146 -3.28 -47.43 -5.25
CA PRO A 146 -3.55 -48.84 -5.41
C PRO A 146 -2.23 -49.60 -5.45
N ASP A 147 -2.14 -50.60 -4.57
CA ASP A 147 -1.02 -51.52 -4.49
C ASP A 147 -0.86 -52.23 -5.86
N ARG A 148 0.15 -51.86 -6.62
CA ARG A 148 0.48 -52.43 -7.97
C ARG A 148 1.25 -53.78 -7.85
N THR A 149 1.33 -54.36 -6.66
CA THR A 149 2.11 -55.57 -6.43
C THR A 149 1.33 -56.88 -6.64
N ALA A 150 0.05 -56.84 -7.00
CA ALA A 150 -0.77 -58.04 -7.13
C ALA A 150 -1.02 -58.52 -8.61
N ALA A 151 -0.12 -58.27 -9.53
CA ALA A 151 -0.23 -58.75 -10.92
C ALA A 151 1.07 -59.40 -11.42
N GLN A 152 1.64 -60.31 -10.64
CA GLN A 152 2.62 -61.29 -11.10
C GLN A 152 2.31 -62.61 -10.45
N GLY A 153 1.46 -63.41 -11.08
CA GLY A 153 1.14 -64.75 -10.64
C GLY A 153 0.56 -65.55 -11.77
N ASP A 154 1.33 -66.52 -12.19
CA ASP A 154 0.99 -67.79 -12.83
C ASP A 154 0.61 -67.78 -14.33
N THR A 155 1.62 -68.11 -15.10
CA THR A 155 1.42 -68.91 -16.34
C THR A 155 1.75 -70.35 -16.03
N PRO A 156 0.82 -71.30 -16.09
CA PRO A 156 1.14 -72.74 -16.06
C PRO A 156 1.58 -73.22 -17.45
N ALA A 157 2.45 -74.23 -17.43
CA ALA A 157 3.11 -74.91 -18.50
C ALA A 157 2.17 -75.63 -19.52
#